data_b2f27cec06837a25d7f6c8d197b0e2f6
#
_entry.id   b2f27cec06837a25d7f6c8d197b0e2f6
#
_cell.length_a   1.000
_cell.length_b   1.000
_cell.length_c   1.000
_cell.angle_alpha   90.00
_cell.angle_beta   90.00
_cell.angle_gamma   90.00
#
_symmetry.space_group_name_H-M   'P 1'
#
loop_
_entity.id
_entity.type
_entity.pdbx_description
1 polymer ?
#
loop_
_entity_poly.entity_id
_entity_poly.type
_entity_poly.pdbx_seq_one_letter_code
_entity_poly.pdbx_strand_id
1 'polypeptide(L)'
;QPEDVPKSYAQAMKIGEKLGAYVVSRLKQPQTLSNSQLVFRRQLVKFPLQNQGFQQLSQAGVVKRVFSDSVDSEIAYTAIGNAAMATHPGETSPALSLSTRGLMKNTGPKMILGLSQDALGYILKPTFFETGNTIPHSQYLTSMSVGPQTMNIIRETLQNLIK
;
A
#
# COMPACT_ATOMS: atom_id res chain seq x y z
N GLN A 1 -10.51 -15.07 -4.37
CA GLN A 1 -10.66 -15.20 -2.90
C GLN A 1 -11.23 -16.57 -2.65
N PRO A 2 -10.75 -17.35 -1.66
CA PRO A 2 -11.45 -18.54 -1.23
C PRO A 2 -12.79 -18.08 -0.64
N GLU A 3 -13.86 -18.32 -1.34
CA GLU A 3 -15.21 -18.22 -0.86
C GLU A 3 -15.36 -19.25 0.26
N ASP A 4 -16.09 -18.89 1.33
CA ASP A 4 -16.52 -19.79 2.41
C ASP A 4 -15.49 -20.26 3.47
N VAL A 5 -14.59 -19.39 3.87
CA VAL A 5 -13.93 -19.62 5.16
C VAL A 5 -14.83 -19.07 6.28
N PRO A 6 -15.32 -19.91 7.22
CA PRO A 6 -16.15 -19.43 8.32
C PRO A 6 -15.44 -18.31 9.09
N LYS A 7 -16.05 -17.12 9.14
CA LYS A 7 -15.54 -15.99 9.93
C LYS A 7 -15.73 -16.31 11.40
N SER A 8 -14.74 -16.94 12.04
CA SER A 8 -14.78 -17.30 13.47
C SER A 8 -13.45 -17.02 14.16
N TYR A 9 -13.50 -16.80 15.47
CA TYR A 9 -12.28 -16.67 16.27
C TYR A 9 -11.36 -17.90 16.14
N ALA A 10 -11.92 -19.10 16.08
CA ALA A 10 -11.15 -20.33 15.88
C ALA A 10 -10.40 -20.33 14.54
N GLN A 11 -11.00 -19.78 13.48
CA GLN A 11 -10.35 -19.64 12.20
C GLN A 11 -9.25 -18.58 12.23
N ALA A 12 -9.48 -17.47 12.89
CA ALA A 12 -8.44 -16.44 13.08
C ALA A 12 -7.24 -16.98 13.86
N MET A 13 -7.46 -17.75 14.91
CA MET A 13 -6.40 -18.42 15.67
C MET A 13 -5.59 -19.38 14.77
N LYS A 14 -6.24 -20.23 13.98
CA LYS A 14 -5.55 -21.16 13.07
C LYS A 14 -4.69 -20.42 12.03
N ILE A 15 -5.16 -19.29 11.52
CA ILE A 15 -4.38 -18.45 10.60
C ILE A 15 -3.16 -17.86 11.33
N GLY A 16 -3.34 -17.35 12.54
CA GLY A 16 -2.26 -16.81 13.36
C GLY A 16 -1.20 -17.86 13.70
N GLU A 17 -1.62 -19.06 14.10
CA GLU A 17 -0.72 -20.19 14.39
C GLU A 17 0.10 -20.59 13.14
N LYS A 18 -0.54 -20.70 11.98
CA LYS A 18 0.14 -21.01 10.72
C LYS A 18 1.16 -19.92 10.33
N LEU A 19 0.77 -18.66 10.47
CA LEU A 19 1.67 -17.53 10.21
C LEU A 19 2.85 -17.53 11.18
N GLY A 20 2.61 -17.72 12.48
CA GLY A 20 3.65 -17.79 13.49
C GLY A 20 4.62 -18.94 13.25
N ALA A 21 4.12 -20.15 12.96
CA ALA A 21 4.94 -21.30 12.61
C ALA A 21 5.80 -21.04 11.35
N TYR A 22 5.21 -20.40 10.33
CA TYR A 22 5.95 -20.00 9.13
C TYR A 22 7.09 -19.04 9.44
N VAL A 23 6.82 -17.99 10.22
CA VAL A 23 7.83 -17.00 10.64
C VAL A 23 8.98 -17.69 11.39
N VAL A 24 8.66 -18.52 12.40
CA VAL A 24 9.66 -19.26 13.17
C VAL A 24 10.51 -20.17 12.27
N SER A 25 9.90 -20.83 11.28
CA SER A 25 10.64 -21.66 10.33
C SER A 25 11.63 -20.85 9.49
N ARG A 26 11.24 -19.61 9.10
CA ARG A 26 12.11 -18.73 8.29
C ARG A 26 13.25 -18.13 9.10
N LEU A 27 13.07 -17.88 10.39
CA LEU A 27 14.14 -17.39 11.27
C LEU A 27 15.28 -18.39 11.42
N LYS A 28 15.03 -19.69 11.21
CA LYS A 28 16.07 -20.73 11.20
C LYS A 28 16.97 -20.69 9.96
N GLN A 29 16.58 -19.93 8.94
CA GLN A 29 17.31 -19.80 7.66
C GLN A 29 17.49 -18.32 7.32
N PRO A 30 18.27 -17.56 8.11
CA PRO A 30 18.48 -16.14 7.86
C PRO A 30 19.21 -15.96 6.52
N GLN A 31 18.79 -14.92 5.78
CA GLN A 31 19.48 -14.49 4.57
C GLN A 31 20.44 -13.36 4.94
N THR A 32 21.70 -13.52 4.60
CA THR A 32 22.69 -12.47 4.75
C THR A 32 22.54 -11.44 3.63
N LEU A 33 22.58 -10.16 3.96
CA LEU A 33 22.62 -9.10 2.96
C LEU A 33 24.00 -9.08 2.28
N SER A 34 24.03 -8.90 0.96
CA SER A 34 25.25 -9.03 0.16
C SER A 34 26.30 -7.95 0.42
N ASN A 35 25.89 -6.78 0.90
CA ASN A 35 26.76 -5.65 1.25
C ASN A 35 26.02 -4.70 2.19
N SER A 36 26.70 -3.64 2.67
CA SER A 36 26.16 -2.64 3.59
C SER A 36 25.77 -1.33 2.89
N GLN A 37 25.71 -1.28 1.56
CA GLN A 37 25.33 -0.07 0.85
C GLN A 37 23.90 0.31 1.18
N LEU A 38 23.70 1.56 1.62
CA LEU A 38 22.39 2.16 1.88
C LEU A 38 22.02 3.11 0.74
N VAL A 39 20.87 2.90 0.16
CA VAL A 39 20.22 3.82 -0.79
C VAL A 39 18.92 4.28 -0.16
N PHE A 40 18.71 5.59 -0.10
CA PHE A 40 17.45 6.18 0.32
C PHE A 40 17.04 7.27 -0.68
N ARG A 41 15.84 7.16 -1.23
CA ARG A 41 15.27 8.15 -2.14
C ARG A 41 13.83 8.40 -1.75
N ARG A 42 13.39 9.64 -1.82
CA ARG A 42 12.02 10.02 -1.50
C ARG A 42 11.53 11.12 -2.44
N GLN A 43 10.23 11.20 -2.57
CA GLN A 43 9.57 12.25 -3.35
C GLN A 43 8.27 12.66 -2.66
N LEU A 44 8.08 13.96 -2.50
CA LEU A 44 6.78 14.53 -2.16
C LEU A 44 5.91 14.51 -3.41
N VAL A 45 4.70 13.99 -3.27
CA VAL A 45 3.78 13.72 -4.37
C VAL A 45 2.42 14.32 -4.06
N LYS A 46 1.84 14.97 -5.05
CA LYS A 46 0.50 15.52 -4.98
C LYS A 46 -0.51 14.55 -5.60
N PHE A 47 -1.47 14.13 -4.80
CA PHE A 47 -2.56 13.25 -5.22
C PHE A 47 -3.83 14.08 -5.44
N PRO A 48 -4.43 14.06 -6.66
CA PRO A 48 -5.73 14.69 -6.88
C PRO A 48 -6.79 14.09 -5.95
N LEU A 49 -7.49 14.94 -5.22
CA LEU A 49 -8.58 14.53 -4.35
C LEU A 49 -9.90 14.56 -5.12
N GLN A 50 -10.37 13.39 -5.52
CA GLN A 50 -11.61 13.23 -6.26
C GLN A 50 -12.77 12.71 -5.39
N ASN A 51 -12.51 12.55 -4.08
CA ASN A 51 -13.49 12.12 -3.10
C ASN A 51 -14.07 13.33 -2.36
N GLN A 52 -15.27 13.76 -2.77
CA GLN A 52 -15.98 14.88 -2.14
C GLN A 52 -16.30 14.63 -0.65
N GLY A 53 -16.46 13.38 -0.24
CA GLY A 53 -16.71 13.04 1.16
C GLY A 53 -15.57 13.48 2.08
N PHE A 54 -14.32 13.36 1.65
CA PHE A 54 -13.19 13.84 2.44
C PHE A 54 -13.17 15.37 2.56
N GLN A 55 -13.53 16.09 1.52
CA GLN A 55 -13.67 17.55 1.57
C GLN A 55 -14.76 17.96 2.54
N GLN A 56 -15.93 17.32 2.49
CA GLN A 56 -17.05 17.59 3.39
C GLN A 56 -16.71 17.29 4.85
N LEU A 57 -16.03 16.17 5.14
CA LEU A 57 -15.58 15.81 6.49
C LEU A 57 -14.54 16.80 7.04
N SER A 58 -13.67 17.32 6.19
CA SER A 58 -12.72 18.38 6.55
C SER A 58 -13.44 19.70 6.86
N GLN A 59 -14.37 20.12 6.01
CA GLN A 59 -15.17 21.33 6.20
C GLN A 59 -16.03 21.25 7.47
N ALA A 60 -16.56 20.08 7.80
CA ALA A 60 -17.31 19.83 9.01
C ALA A 60 -16.44 19.70 10.28
N GLY A 61 -15.10 19.79 10.16
CA GLY A 61 -14.18 19.67 11.28
C GLY A 61 -14.04 18.25 11.85
N VAL A 62 -14.60 17.24 11.19
CA VAL A 62 -14.50 15.83 11.60
C VAL A 62 -13.08 15.31 11.38
N VAL A 63 -12.46 15.70 10.28
CA VAL A 63 -11.07 15.40 9.96
C VAL A 63 -10.25 16.67 10.09
N LYS A 64 -9.17 16.62 10.88
CA LYS A 64 -8.31 17.80 11.13
C LYS A 64 -7.45 18.19 9.92
N ARG A 65 -7.22 17.26 8.98
CA ARG A 65 -6.48 17.55 7.75
C ARG A 65 -7.33 18.43 6.83
N VAL A 66 -6.75 19.54 6.38
CA VAL A 66 -7.40 20.39 5.38
C VAL A 66 -7.27 19.75 4.01
N PHE A 67 -8.39 19.42 3.39
CA PHE A 67 -8.46 18.90 2.04
C PHE A 67 -8.89 20.01 1.06
N SER A 68 -8.07 20.23 0.05
CA SER A 68 -8.40 21.03 -1.14
C SER A 68 -8.66 20.10 -2.32
N ASP A 69 -8.28 20.52 -3.52
CA ASP A 69 -8.38 19.69 -4.75
C ASP A 69 -7.31 18.60 -4.81
N SER A 70 -6.41 18.57 -3.84
CA SER A 70 -5.34 17.60 -3.75
C SER A 70 -4.88 17.40 -2.32
N VAL A 71 -4.16 16.30 -2.11
CA VAL A 71 -3.47 15.98 -0.86
C VAL A 71 -2.02 15.63 -1.16
N ASP A 72 -1.10 16.25 -0.41
CA ASP A 72 0.32 15.98 -0.53
C ASP A 72 0.70 14.83 0.41
N SER A 73 1.53 13.91 -0.08
CA SER A 73 2.11 12.83 0.72
C SER A 73 3.48 12.44 0.20
N GLU A 74 4.21 11.65 0.95
CA GLU A 74 5.56 11.23 0.59
C GLU A 74 5.60 9.75 0.17
N ILE A 75 6.42 9.45 -0.83
CA ILE A 75 6.74 8.09 -1.25
C ILE A 75 8.26 7.93 -1.15
N ALA A 76 8.71 6.83 -0.55
CA ALA A 76 10.11 6.53 -0.41
C ALA A 76 10.46 5.13 -0.91
N TYR A 77 11.71 5.01 -1.35
CA TYR A 77 12.38 3.77 -1.67
C TYR A 77 13.68 3.68 -0.88
N THR A 78 13.91 2.53 -0.27
CA THR A 78 15.13 2.24 0.48
C THR A 78 15.70 0.91 0.01
N ALA A 79 17.02 0.85 -0.17
CA ALA A 79 17.73 -0.42 -0.35
C ALA A 79 18.86 -0.53 0.66
N ILE A 80 19.06 -1.71 1.23
CA ILE A 80 20.17 -2.07 2.12
C ILE A 80 20.80 -3.33 1.54
N GLY A 81 21.97 -3.16 0.94
CA GLY A 81 22.57 -4.22 0.17
C GLY A 81 21.64 -4.70 -0.95
N ASN A 82 21.32 -5.99 -0.95
CA ASN A 82 20.41 -6.59 -1.93
C ASN A 82 18.93 -6.60 -1.49
N ALA A 83 18.60 -6.15 -0.27
CA ALA A 83 17.22 -5.99 0.16
C ALA A 83 16.64 -4.63 -0.27
N ALA A 84 15.33 -4.56 -0.51
CA ALA A 84 14.65 -3.33 -0.88
C ALA A 84 13.31 -3.15 -0.17
N MET A 85 12.95 -1.90 0.08
CA MET A 85 11.69 -1.49 0.68
C MET A 85 11.10 -0.32 -0.11
N ALA A 86 9.77 -0.30 -0.28
CA ALA A 86 9.04 0.85 -0.82
C ALA A 86 7.85 1.17 0.09
N THR A 87 7.57 2.47 0.26
CA THR A 87 6.44 2.93 1.04
C THR A 87 5.22 3.18 0.15
N HIS A 88 4.04 2.85 0.67
CA HIS A 88 2.75 3.23 0.09
C HIS A 88 1.97 4.02 1.14
N PRO A 89 1.54 5.26 0.84
CA PRO A 89 0.91 6.15 1.83
C PRO A 89 -0.58 5.84 2.04
N GLY A 90 -0.94 4.58 2.12
CA GLY A 90 -2.32 4.12 2.33
C GLY A 90 -2.43 2.61 2.37
N GLU A 91 -3.67 2.12 2.54
CA GLU A 91 -3.98 0.70 2.54
C GLU A 91 -4.04 0.16 1.12
N THR A 92 -3.02 -0.62 0.77
CA THR A 92 -2.74 -0.98 -0.62
C THR A 92 -3.35 -2.31 -1.01
N SER A 93 -4.01 -2.33 -2.16
CA SER A 93 -4.44 -3.59 -2.77
C SER A 93 -3.25 -4.49 -3.12
N PRO A 94 -3.42 -5.83 -3.06
CA PRO A 94 -2.36 -6.78 -3.42
C PRO A 94 -1.78 -6.54 -4.82
N ALA A 95 -2.60 -6.08 -5.75
CA ALA A 95 -2.17 -5.81 -7.13
C ALA A 95 -1.08 -4.73 -7.23
N LEU A 96 -1.20 -3.63 -6.46
CA LEU A 96 -0.16 -2.61 -6.44
C LEU A 96 1.10 -3.13 -5.73
N SER A 97 0.95 -3.82 -4.61
CA SER A 97 2.09 -4.40 -3.88
C SER A 97 2.90 -5.36 -4.75
N LEU A 98 2.24 -6.24 -5.50
CA LEU A 98 2.90 -7.15 -6.43
C LEU A 98 3.57 -6.41 -7.59
N SER A 99 2.89 -5.39 -8.17
CA SER A 99 3.45 -4.54 -9.21
C SER A 99 4.71 -3.81 -8.72
N THR A 100 4.66 -3.20 -7.54
CA THR A 100 5.83 -2.50 -6.95
C THR A 100 6.99 -3.45 -6.69
N ARG A 101 6.73 -4.64 -6.17
CA ARG A 101 7.79 -5.67 -6.00
C ARG A 101 8.41 -6.07 -7.34
N GLY A 102 7.64 -6.10 -8.41
CA GLY A 102 8.12 -6.37 -9.77
C GLY A 102 9.05 -5.29 -10.32
N LEU A 103 8.91 -4.04 -9.88
CA LEU A 103 9.80 -2.94 -10.27
C LEU A 103 11.19 -3.05 -9.61
N MET A 104 11.28 -3.64 -8.43
CA MET A 104 12.53 -3.77 -7.69
C MET A 104 13.41 -4.85 -8.32
N LYS A 105 14.60 -4.46 -8.79
CA LYS A 105 15.59 -5.37 -9.40
C LYS A 105 16.48 -6.09 -8.38
N ASN A 106 16.33 -5.78 -7.09
CA ASN A 106 17.09 -6.36 -5.99
C ASN A 106 16.90 -7.89 -5.94
N THR A 107 17.95 -8.62 -5.65
CA THR A 107 17.96 -10.10 -5.59
C THR A 107 17.52 -10.64 -4.23
N GLY A 108 17.60 -9.82 -3.19
CA GLY A 108 17.20 -10.17 -1.82
C GLY A 108 15.75 -9.86 -1.49
N PRO A 109 15.42 -9.78 -0.20
CA PRO A 109 14.07 -9.49 0.27
C PRO A 109 13.52 -8.17 -0.28
N LYS A 110 12.24 -8.19 -0.66
CA LYS A 110 11.52 -7.02 -1.15
C LYS A 110 10.26 -6.81 -0.31
N MET A 111 10.20 -5.68 0.37
CA MET A 111 9.11 -5.34 1.29
C MET A 111 8.32 -4.13 0.79
N ILE A 112 7.01 -4.17 0.97
CA ILE A 112 6.13 -3.03 0.77
C ILE A 112 5.57 -2.65 2.13
N LEU A 113 5.75 -1.38 2.48
CA LEU A 113 5.28 -0.81 3.72
C LEU A 113 4.01 0.00 3.43
N GLY A 114 2.85 -0.62 3.59
CA GLY A 114 1.55 0.07 3.51
C GLY A 114 1.31 0.93 4.74
N LEU A 115 0.44 1.95 4.62
CA LEU A 115 0.15 2.93 5.67
C LEU A 115 1.43 3.58 6.24
N SER A 116 2.44 3.69 5.41
CA SER A 116 3.74 4.23 5.78
C SER A 116 3.86 5.65 5.28
N GLN A 117 4.24 6.56 6.17
CA GLN A 117 4.36 8.01 6.01
C GLN A 117 3.03 8.75 5.92
N ASP A 118 1.93 8.07 5.57
CA ASP A 118 0.59 8.65 5.54
C ASP A 118 -0.50 7.57 5.54
N ALA A 119 -1.76 7.99 5.73
CA ALA A 119 -2.96 7.15 5.74
C ALA A 119 -4.02 7.74 4.79
N LEU A 120 -3.76 7.73 3.48
CA LEU A 120 -4.65 8.28 2.45
C LEU A 120 -5.90 7.41 2.17
N GLY A 121 -6.15 6.40 3.00
CA GLY A 121 -7.22 5.43 2.80
C GLY A 121 -6.83 4.32 1.82
N TYR A 122 -7.82 3.75 1.13
CA TYR A 122 -7.59 2.65 0.21
C TYR A 122 -6.95 3.08 -1.11
N ILE A 123 -5.90 2.38 -1.50
CA ILE A 123 -5.23 2.57 -2.80
C ILE A 123 -5.66 1.43 -3.72
N LEU A 124 -6.55 1.75 -4.65
CA LEU A 124 -7.29 0.81 -5.48
C LEU A 124 -6.93 0.93 -6.95
N LYS A 125 -7.21 -0.13 -7.72
CA LYS A 125 -7.18 -0.05 -9.18
C LYS A 125 -8.24 0.92 -9.69
N PRO A 126 -8.00 1.63 -10.81
CA PRO A 126 -9.01 2.51 -11.41
C PRO A 126 -10.36 1.82 -11.67
N THR A 127 -10.35 0.52 -12.00
CA THR A 127 -11.56 -0.28 -12.26
C THR A 127 -12.56 -0.34 -11.09
N PHE A 128 -12.12 -0.09 -9.86
CA PHE A 128 -13.02 0.02 -8.71
C PHE A 128 -13.94 1.24 -8.79
N PHE A 129 -13.54 2.28 -9.51
CA PHE A 129 -14.26 3.54 -9.64
C PHE A 129 -15.15 3.59 -10.89
N GLU A 130 -15.15 2.56 -11.73
CA GLU A 130 -15.97 2.50 -12.94
C GLU A 130 -17.44 2.30 -12.58
N THR A 131 -18.31 3.01 -13.29
CA THR A 131 -19.76 2.87 -13.12
C THR A 131 -20.21 1.46 -13.49
N GLY A 132 -21.05 0.84 -12.64
CA GLY A 132 -21.56 -0.50 -12.90
C GLY A 132 -20.56 -1.64 -12.66
N ASN A 133 -19.40 -1.38 -12.02
CA ASN A 133 -18.51 -2.47 -11.64
C ASN A 133 -19.20 -3.41 -10.63
N THR A 134 -18.87 -4.69 -10.70
CA THR A 134 -19.41 -5.76 -9.84
C THR A 134 -18.43 -6.20 -8.75
N ILE A 135 -17.38 -5.42 -8.50
CA ILE A 135 -16.35 -5.76 -7.52
C ILE A 135 -16.95 -5.70 -6.11
N PRO A 136 -16.86 -6.77 -5.31
CA PRO A 136 -17.39 -6.78 -3.96
C PRO A 136 -16.87 -5.62 -3.12
N HIS A 137 -17.75 -4.97 -2.36
CA HIS A 137 -17.42 -3.84 -1.47
C HIS A 137 -16.83 -2.60 -2.17
N SER A 138 -16.88 -2.49 -3.50
CA SER A 138 -16.28 -1.37 -4.25
C SER A 138 -16.80 -0.01 -3.76
N GLN A 139 -18.10 0.11 -3.51
CA GLN A 139 -18.70 1.35 -3.02
C GLN A 139 -18.08 1.82 -1.69
N TYR A 140 -17.92 0.91 -0.72
CA TYR A 140 -17.28 1.22 0.55
C TYR A 140 -15.79 1.58 0.35
N LEU A 141 -15.06 0.74 -0.39
CA LEU A 141 -13.62 0.93 -0.59
C LEU A 141 -13.33 2.26 -1.31
N THR A 142 -14.10 2.61 -2.33
CA THR A 142 -13.93 3.87 -3.06
C THR A 142 -14.33 5.09 -2.24
N SER A 143 -15.34 4.97 -1.36
CA SER A 143 -15.70 6.07 -0.44
C SER A 143 -14.60 6.40 0.57
N MET A 144 -13.67 5.47 0.81
CA MET A 144 -12.53 5.62 1.72
C MET A 144 -11.19 5.74 0.96
N SER A 145 -11.21 6.24 -0.28
CA SER A 145 -10.04 6.44 -1.12
C SER A 145 -9.99 7.89 -1.61
N VAL A 146 -8.81 8.45 -1.81
CA VAL A 146 -8.65 9.81 -2.38
C VAL A 146 -9.04 9.87 -3.86
N GLY A 147 -8.94 8.77 -4.60
CA GLY A 147 -9.41 8.72 -5.98
C GLY A 147 -8.71 7.70 -6.88
N PRO A 148 -9.20 7.52 -8.12
CA PRO A 148 -8.77 6.47 -9.05
C PRO A 148 -7.34 6.62 -9.56
N GLN A 149 -6.73 7.80 -9.48
CA GLN A 149 -5.37 8.04 -10.00
C GLN A 149 -4.28 7.63 -9.01
N THR A 150 -4.61 7.43 -7.74
CA THR A 150 -3.65 7.22 -6.63
C THR A 150 -2.69 6.07 -6.90
N MET A 151 -3.20 4.94 -7.36
CA MET A 151 -2.38 3.76 -7.66
C MET A 151 -1.36 4.03 -8.78
N ASN A 152 -1.76 4.71 -9.85
CA ASN A 152 -0.90 4.99 -10.99
C ASN A 152 0.21 5.98 -10.60
N ILE A 153 -0.13 7.02 -9.85
CA ILE A 153 0.83 8.02 -9.36
C ILE A 153 1.90 7.36 -8.48
N ILE A 154 1.50 6.49 -7.55
CA ILE A 154 2.45 5.76 -6.69
C ILE A 154 3.39 4.89 -7.54
N ARG A 155 2.84 4.16 -8.51
CA ARG A 155 3.61 3.29 -9.38
C ARG A 155 4.63 4.06 -10.20
N GLU A 156 4.23 5.14 -10.85
CA GLU A 156 5.10 6.01 -11.66
C GLU A 156 6.20 6.65 -10.81
N THR A 157 5.85 7.15 -9.62
CA THR A 157 6.83 7.71 -8.68
C THR A 157 7.88 6.66 -8.30
N LEU A 158 7.44 5.46 -7.92
CA LEU A 158 8.36 4.37 -7.57
C LEU A 158 9.21 3.90 -8.75
N GLN A 159 8.68 3.89 -9.98
CA GLN A 159 9.48 3.62 -11.18
C GLN A 159 10.65 4.59 -11.33
N ASN A 160 10.47 5.85 -10.93
CA ASN A 160 11.53 6.85 -10.97
C ASN A 160 12.51 6.74 -9.80
N LEU A 161 12.01 6.41 -8.60
CA LEU A 161 12.86 6.26 -7.41
C LEU A 161 13.73 4.99 -7.42
N ILE A 162 13.28 3.94 -8.11
CA ILE A 162 13.96 2.61 -8.16
C ILE A 162 15.07 2.55 -9.23
N LYS A 163 15.14 3.50 -10.15
CA LYS A 163 16.15 3.54 -11.24
C LYS A 163 17.58 3.59 -10.77
#